data_ed42997fd236c87de91dd75ba5a7bf96
#
_entry.id   ed42997fd236c87de91dd75ba5a7bf96
#
_cell.length_a   1.000
_cell.length_b   1.000
_cell.length_c   1.000
_cell.angle_alpha   90.00
_cell.angle_beta   90.00
_cell.angle_gamma   90.00
#
_symmetry.space_group_name_H-M   'P 1'
#
loop_
_entity.id
_entity.type
_entity.pdbx_description
1 polymer ?
#
loop_
_entity_poly.entity_id
_entity_poly.type
_entity_poly.pdbx_seq_one_letter_code
_entity_poly.pdbx_strand_id
1 'polypeptide(L)'
;MDPKSNGKAQVLAGAVGENDLAKHLARGVHPRLSGDLIVVPEPMYVPAAATPTAATSHGSPYAYDCHVPVMLCGPGVRGGVFAEKVSPADIAPTLSLLLGIEFPSGCDGRALAQVLR
;
A
#
# COMPACT_ATOMS: atom_id res chain seq x y z
N MET A 1 32.23 6.70 -8.00
CA MET A 1 30.95 7.11 -7.39
C MET A 1 30.50 8.38 -8.11
N ASP A 2 29.46 8.28 -8.93
CA ASP A 2 28.94 9.42 -9.72
C ASP A 2 28.12 10.34 -8.79
N PRO A 3 28.52 11.60 -8.58
CA PRO A 3 27.84 12.53 -7.69
C PRO A 3 26.50 13.04 -8.22
N LYS A 4 26.01 12.49 -9.35
CA LYS A 4 24.74 12.90 -9.98
C LYS A 4 23.61 11.87 -9.89
N SER A 5 23.73 10.80 -9.13
CA SER A 5 22.59 9.92 -8.85
C SER A 5 21.72 10.58 -7.78
N ASN A 6 20.92 11.53 -8.20
CA ASN A 6 19.95 12.27 -7.40
C ASN A 6 18.78 11.33 -7.04
N GLY A 7 18.98 10.44 -6.06
CA GLY A 7 17.92 9.74 -5.34
C GLY A 7 16.80 9.06 -6.16
N LYS A 8 17.04 8.74 -7.43
CA LYS A 8 16.07 8.01 -8.25
C LYS A 8 16.27 6.52 -8.02
N ALA A 9 15.31 5.89 -7.36
CA ALA A 9 15.24 4.44 -7.28
C ALA A 9 15.31 3.85 -8.69
N GLN A 10 16.38 3.12 -8.99
CA GLN A 10 16.45 2.33 -10.23
C GLN A 10 15.83 0.97 -9.93
N VAL A 11 14.69 0.71 -10.54
CA VAL A 11 14.08 -0.61 -10.55
C VAL A 11 14.78 -1.42 -11.63
N LEU A 12 15.58 -2.40 -11.24
CA LEU A 12 16.12 -3.39 -12.17
C LEU A 12 14.98 -4.33 -12.54
N ALA A 13 14.50 -4.22 -13.77
CA ALA A 13 13.33 -4.89 -14.26
C ALA A 13 13.50 -6.40 -14.42
N GLY A 14 12.54 -7.13 -13.87
CA GLY A 14 12.23 -8.53 -14.17
C GLY A 14 10.73 -8.72 -14.03
N ALA A 15 10.06 -8.59 -15.15
CA ALA A 15 8.76 -9.17 -15.49
C ALA A 15 7.60 -9.17 -14.46
N VAL A 16 7.02 -8.01 -14.18
CA VAL A 16 5.57 -7.82 -13.99
C VAL A 16 5.32 -6.33 -14.25
N GLY A 17 4.30 -5.97 -15.03
CA GLY A 17 3.97 -4.60 -15.46
C GLY A 17 4.80 -3.47 -14.84
N GLU A 18 5.91 -3.14 -15.45
CA GLU A 18 6.96 -2.24 -14.92
C GLU A 18 6.45 -0.96 -14.26
N ASN A 19 5.29 -0.48 -14.73
CA ASN A 19 4.70 0.75 -14.23
C ASN A 19 4.06 0.63 -12.83
N ASP A 20 3.51 -0.53 -12.46
CA ASP A 20 2.82 -0.68 -11.19
C ASP A 20 3.79 -1.04 -10.06
N LEU A 21 4.78 -1.88 -10.32
CA LEU A 21 5.82 -2.22 -9.34
C LEU A 21 6.62 -0.99 -8.92
N ALA A 22 7.06 -0.19 -9.88
CA ALA A 22 7.79 1.04 -9.62
C ALA A 22 6.96 2.05 -8.81
N LYS A 23 5.66 2.16 -9.08
CA LYS A 23 4.74 3.01 -8.32
C LYS A 23 4.55 2.53 -6.88
N HIS A 24 4.41 1.21 -6.68
CA HIS A 24 4.27 0.65 -5.33
C HIS A 24 5.54 0.89 -4.50
N LEU A 25 6.70 0.65 -5.08
CA LEU A 25 7.98 0.93 -4.43
C LEU A 25 8.14 2.41 -4.10
N ALA A 26 7.85 3.30 -5.06
CA ALA A 26 8.00 4.74 -4.87
C ALA A 26 7.13 5.30 -3.73
N ARG A 27 5.95 4.72 -3.50
CA ARG A 27 5.08 5.10 -2.36
C ARG A 27 5.67 4.74 -1.00
N GLY A 28 6.51 3.71 -0.94
CA GLY A 28 7.17 3.27 0.30
C GLY A 28 8.48 4.01 0.59
N VAL A 29 8.97 4.86 -0.32
CA VAL A 29 10.26 5.54 -0.16
C VAL A 29 10.09 6.90 0.47
N HIS A 30 10.78 7.12 1.59
CA HIS A 30 10.91 8.44 2.20
C HIS A 30 12.34 8.96 1.97
N PRO A 31 12.53 10.19 1.40
CA PRO A 31 13.86 10.67 0.96
C PRO A 31 14.94 10.74 2.05
N ARG A 32 14.52 10.82 3.31
CA ARG A 32 15.43 10.97 4.46
C ARG A 32 15.49 9.76 5.39
N LEU A 33 14.54 8.82 5.27
CA LEU A 33 14.38 7.72 6.21
C LEU A 33 14.57 6.34 5.54
N SER A 34 14.38 6.25 4.24
CA SER A 34 14.64 5.02 3.50
C SER A 34 16.12 4.85 3.23
N GLY A 35 16.57 3.59 3.17
CA GLY A 35 17.93 3.27 2.74
C GLY A 35 18.17 3.57 1.26
N ASP A 36 19.44 3.50 0.85
CA ASP A 36 19.86 3.76 -0.53
C ASP A 36 19.49 2.63 -1.50
N LEU A 37 19.19 1.45 -0.96
CA LEU A 37 18.86 0.24 -1.73
C LEU A 37 17.57 -0.38 -1.18
N ILE A 38 16.70 -0.79 -2.12
CA ILE A 38 15.51 -1.58 -1.82
C ILE A 38 15.69 -2.94 -2.50
N VAL A 39 15.71 -4.00 -1.69
CA VAL A 39 15.76 -5.37 -2.20
C VAL A 39 14.34 -5.87 -2.41
N VAL A 40 14.01 -6.22 -3.64
CA VAL A 40 12.73 -6.82 -4.01
C VAL A 40 12.99 -8.28 -4.36
N PRO A 41 12.56 -9.22 -3.52
CA PRO A 41 12.65 -10.65 -3.84
C PRO A 41 11.86 -10.99 -5.10
N GLU A 42 12.19 -12.08 -5.75
CA GLU A 42 11.36 -12.65 -6.80
C GLU A 42 9.94 -12.94 -6.29
N PRO A 43 8.92 -12.92 -7.17
CA PRO A 43 7.56 -13.26 -6.77
C PRO A 43 7.48 -14.60 -6.04
N MET A 44 6.69 -14.66 -4.99
CA MET A 44 6.49 -15.85 -4.14
C MET A 44 7.71 -16.28 -3.32
N TYR A 45 8.78 -15.49 -3.27
CA TYR A 45 9.93 -15.75 -2.41
C TYR A 45 9.81 -14.95 -1.10
N VAL A 46 10.09 -15.64 0.00
CA VAL A 46 10.23 -15.04 1.33
C VAL A 46 11.70 -15.14 1.74
N PRO A 47 12.36 -14.03 2.12
CA PRO A 47 13.74 -14.09 2.61
C PRO A 47 13.86 -15.04 3.82
N ALA A 48 14.81 -15.95 3.78
CA ALA A 48 15.00 -16.98 4.83
C ALA A 48 15.29 -16.39 6.23
N ALA A 49 15.76 -15.16 6.30
CA ALA A 49 16.02 -14.45 7.57
C ALA A 49 14.75 -13.94 8.25
N ALA A 50 13.59 -13.97 7.57
CA ALA A 50 12.37 -13.37 8.11
C ALA A 50 11.78 -14.16 9.29
N THR A 51 11.86 -15.48 9.30
CA THR A 51 11.67 -16.39 10.46
C THR A 51 11.70 -17.85 9.99
N PRO A 52 12.42 -18.75 10.67
CA PRO A 52 12.46 -20.17 10.29
C PRO A 52 11.10 -20.89 10.44
N THR A 53 10.15 -20.28 11.10
CA THR A 53 8.85 -20.87 11.46
C THR A 53 7.66 -20.29 10.71
N ALA A 54 7.81 -19.18 9.97
CA ALA A 54 6.72 -18.58 9.23
C ALA A 54 6.72 -19.04 7.78
N ALA A 55 5.67 -19.75 7.37
CA ALA A 55 5.45 -20.19 5.99
C ALA A 55 4.93 -19.06 5.09
N THR A 56 4.55 -17.91 5.66
CA THR A 56 3.96 -16.77 4.96
C THR A 56 4.55 -15.46 5.45
N SER A 57 4.58 -14.45 4.58
CA SER A 57 4.99 -13.10 4.88
C SER A 57 4.13 -12.11 4.09
N HIS A 58 4.34 -10.83 4.32
CA HIS A 58 3.67 -9.71 3.65
C HIS A 58 4.69 -8.61 3.34
N GLY A 59 4.25 -7.55 2.64
CA GLY A 59 5.07 -6.37 2.39
C GLY A 59 5.79 -6.39 1.06
N SER A 60 5.46 -7.32 0.17
CA SER A 60 5.96 -7.27 -1.20
C SER A 60 5.17 -6.27 -2.05
N PRO A 61 5.78 -5.68 -3.10
CA PRO A 61 5.10 -4.74 -3.97
C PRO A 61 4.23 -5.41 -5.04
N TYR A 62 4.09 -6.73 -5.00
CA TYR A 62 3.34 -7.51 -5.98
C TYR A 62 1.83 -7.47 -5.76
N ALA A 63 1.07 -7.71 -6.83
CA ALA A 63 -0.38 -7.60 -6.81
C ALA A 63 -1.05 -8.49 -5.75
N TYR A 64 -0.51 -9.67 -5.48
CA TYR A 64 -1.06 -10.58 -4.47
C TYR A 64 -0.95 -10.03 -3.03
N ASP A 65 -0.01 -9.13 -2.76
CA ASP A 65 0.12 -8.44 -1.47
C ASP A 65 -0.57 -7.07 -1.45
N CYS A 66 -0.68 -6.42 -2.61
CA CYS A 66 -1.21 -5.08 -2.73
C CYS A 66 -2.73 -5.04 -3.00
N HIS A 67 -3.29 -6.10 -3.60
CA HIS A 67 -4.71 -6.20 -3.90
C HIS A 67 -5.45 -6.87 -2.76
N VAL A 68 -5.84 -6.07 -1.77
CA VAL A 68 -6.49 -6.54 -0.55
C VAL A 68 -7.93 -6.03 -0.45
N PRO A 69 -8.86 -6.79 0.19
CA PRO A 69 -10.21 -6.32 0.43
C PRO A 69 -10.24 -5.22 1.51
N VAL A 70 -11.12 -4.24 1.35
CA VAL A 70 -11.51 -3.33 2.41
C VAL A 70 -12.88 -3.74 2.90
N MET A 71 -13.00 -4.11 4.17
CA MET A 71 -14.24 -4.54 4.80
C MET A 71 -14.60 -3.61 5.96
N LEU A 72 -15.83 -3.10 5.94
CA LEU A 72 -16.37 -2.25 7.00
C LEU A 72 -17.62 -2.93 7.58
N CYS A 73 -17.73 -2.90 8.89
CA CYS A 73 -18.88 -3.46 9.61
C CYS A 73 -19.19 -2.60 10.84
N GLY A 74 -20.45 -2.30 11.07
CA GLY A 74 -20.89 -1.56 12.25
C GLY A 74 -22.09 -0.65 12.01
N PRO A 75 -22.54 0.06 13.06
CA PRO A 75 -23.57 1.08 12.95
C PRO A 75 -23.18 2.14 11.93
N GLY A 76 -24.14 2.61 11.13
CA GLY A 76 -23.89 3.62 10.09
C GLY A 76 -23.25 3.09 8.81
N VAL A 77 -22.83 1.81 8.77
CA VAL A 77 -22.32 1.17 7.56
C VAL A 77 -23.48 0.55 6.77
N ARG A 78 -23.48 0.77 5.48
CA ARG A 78 -24.45 0.18 4.55
C ARG A 78 -23.99 -1.21 4.13
N GLY A 79 -24.84 -2.22 4.30
CA GLY A 79 -24.55 -3.57 3.81
C GLY A 79 -24.53 -3.60 2.29
N GLY A 80 -23.57 -4.32 1.72
CA GLY A 80 -23.44 -4.49 0.27
C GLY A 80 -22.03 -4.86 -0.15
N VAL A 81 -21.88 -5.14 -1.44
CA VAL A 81 -20.60 -5.34 -2.11
C VAL A 81 -20.42 -4.19 -3.11
N PHE A 82 -19.32 -3.51 -3.02
CA PHE A 82 -18.97 -2.37 -3.86
C PHE A 82 -17.75 -2.75 -4.70
N ALA A 83 -17.88 -2.78 -6.01
CA ALA A 83 -16.83 -3.20 -6.95
C ALA A 83 -15.86 -2.06 -7.32
N GLU A 84 -16.05 -0.88 -6.76
CA GLU A 84 -15.20 0.26 -7.02
C GLU A 84 -13.78 0.04 -6.42
N LYS A 85 -12.76 0.40 -7.19
CA LYS A 85 -11.37 0.36 -6.70
C LYS A 85 -11.17 1.40 -5.61
N VAL A 86 -10.73 0.95 -4.45
CA VAL A 86 -10.46 1.78 -3.27
C VAL A 86 -9.04 1.56 -2.77
N SER A 87 -8.59 2.39 -1.86
CA SER A 87 -7.28 2.30 -1.23
C SER A 87 -7.42 2.07 0.28
N PRO A 88 -6.50 1.34 0.94
CA PRO A 88 -6.45 1.34 2.40
C PRO A 88 -6.34 2.74 3.03
N ALA A 89 -5.78 3.71 2.32
CA ALA A 89 -5.74 5.11 2.74
C ALA A 89 -7.15 5.75 2.87
N ASP A 90 -8.16 5.19 2.20
CA ASP A 90 -9.54 5.66 2.25
C ASP A 90 -10.25 5.30 3.57
N ILE A 91 -9.68 4.39 4.36
CA ILE A 91 -10.29 3.93 5.62
C ILE A 91 -10.37 5.08 6.63
N ALA A 92 -9.28 5.79 6.86
CA ALA A 92 -9.23 6.84 7.86
C ALA A 92 -10.24 7.98 7.58
N PRO A 93 -10.30 8.58 6.38
CA PRO A 93 -11.30 9.62 6.10
C PRO A 93 -12.74 9.08 6.08
N THR A 94 -12.95 7.80 5.73
CA THR A 94 -14.27 7.17 5.82
C THR A 94 -14.74 7.05 7.27
N LEU A 95 -13.86 6.64 8.18
CA LEU A 95 -14.17 6.59 9.61
C LEU A 95 -14.40 7.99 10.19
N SER A 96 -13.61 8.98 9.77
CA SER A 96 -13.82 10.37 10.20
C SER A 96 -15.21 10.88 9.77
N LEU A 97 -15.61 10.60 8.54
CA LEU A 97 -16.95 10.95 8.05
C LEU A 97 -18.06 10.24 8.85
N LEU A 98 -17.88 8.94 9.13
CA LEU A 98 -18.83 8.15 9.93
C LEU A 98 -18.99 8.70 11.35
N LEU A 99 -17.90 9.17 11.95
CA LEU A 99 -17.87 9.68 13.32
C LEU A 99 -18.19 11.18 13.41
N GLY A 100 -18.32 11.89 12.31
CA GLY A 100 -18.56 13.33 12.28
C GLY A 100 -17.38 14.16 12.83
N ILE A 101 -16.16 13.68 12.65
CA ILE A 101 -14.94 14.37 13.08
C ILE A 101 -14.13 14.85 11.88
N GLU A 102 -13.17 15.74 12.12
CA GLU A 102 -12.25 16.21 11.08
C GLU A 102 -11.39 15.10 10.50
N PHE A 103 -11.04 15.23 9.23
CA PHE A 103 -10.14 14.31 8.57
C PHE A 103 -8.72 14.46 9.12
N PRO A 104 -7.95 13.36 9.21
CA PRO A 104 -6.56 13.44 9.64
C PRO A 104 -5.75 14.37 8.74
N SER A 105 -4.92 15.24 9.32
CA SER A 105 -3.99 16.05 8.56
C SER A 105 -3.00 15.15 7.80
N GLY A 106 -2.76 15.43 6.53
CA GLY A 106 -1.90 14.58 5.69
C GLY A 106 -2.58 13.30 5.19
N CYS A 107 -3.92 13.24 5.23
CA CYS A 107 -4.68 12.15 4.65
C CYS A 107 -4.78 12.33 3.12
N ASP A 108 -4.20 11.40 2.36
CA ASP A 108 -4.30 11.36 0.89
C ASP A 108 -5.49 10.54 0.38
N GLY A 109 -6.18 9.83 1.27
CA GLY A 109 -7.35 9.03 0.94
C GLY A 109 -8.62 9.86 0.82
N ARG A 110 -9.65 9.28 0.22
CA ARG A 110 -10.99 9.86 0.10
C ARG A 110 -11.99 9.13 0.98
N ALA A 111 -12.97 9.83 1.53
CA ALA A 111 -14.06 9.18 2.25
C ALA A 111 -14.96 8.40 1.28
N LEU A 112 -15.25 7.16 1.63
CA LEU A 112 -16.14 6.27 0.87
C LEU A 112 -17.61 6.48 1.31
N ALA A 113 -18.14 7.66 1.01
CA ALA A 113 -19.49 8.04 1.43
C ALA A 113 -20.57 7.05 0.96
N GLN A 114 -20.36 6.37 -0.19
CA GLN A 114 -21.29 5.38 -0.74
C GLN A 114 -21.48 4.13 0.14
N VAL A 115 -20.55 3.85 1.06
CA VAL A 115 -20.66 2.72 2.00
C VAL A 115 -21.27 3.09 3.34
N LEU A 116 -21.63 4.37 3.52
CA LEU A 116 -22.27 4.89 4.73
C LEU A 116 -23.79 5.08 4.52
N ARG A 117 -24.54 5.18 5.62
CA ARG A 117 -26.00 5.40 5.65
C ARG A 117 -26.31 6.86 5.94
#